data_966a032e1b2bf986bf3a9f08cd3c739c
#
_entry.id   966a032e1b2bf986bf3a9f08cd3c739c
#
_cell.length_a   1.000
_cell.length_b   1.000
_cell.length_c   1.000
_cell.angle_alpha   90.00
_cell.angle_beta   90.00
_cell.angle_gamma   90.00
#
_symmetry.space_group_name_H-M   'P 1'
#
loop_
_entity.id
_entity.type
_entity.pdbx_description
1 polymer ?
#
loop_
_entity_poly.entity_id
_entity_poly.type
_entity_poly.pdbx_seq_one_letter_code
_entity_poly.pdbx_strand_id
1 'polypeptide(L)'
;MLRRADILVHDRDGEPVLIVECKAPQVKITQEVFDQIINYNFSYGVPYLVVTNGITHFAARTDIAKRSFELLDSIPDYETIIRREP
;
A
#
# COMPACT_ATOMS: atom_id res chain seq x y z
N MET A 1 -4.28 2.80 19.21
CA MET A 1 -3.13 1.92 19.03
C MET A 1 -2.55 2.09 17.65
N LEU A 2 -1.25 2.19 17.59
CA LEU A 2 -0.59 2.31 16.31
C LEU A 2 -0.57 0.96 15.60
N ARG A 3 -1.11 0.94 14.42
CA ARG A 3 -1.07 -0.24 13.58
C ARG A 3 0.27 -0.30 12.89
N ARG A 4 0.88 -1.46 12.87
CA ARG A 4 2.14 -1.61 12.16
C ARG A 4 1.91 -2.28 10.83
N ALA A 5 2.72 -1.90 9.85
CA ALA A 5 2.73 -2.58 8.57
C ALA A 5 3.41 -3.93 8.73
N ASP A 6 2.97 -4.92 7.98
CA ASP A 6 3.60 -6.23 8.02
C ASP A 6 4.93 -6.22 7.27
N ILE A 7 4.99 -5.49 6.16
CA ILE A 7 6.22 -5.35 5.40
C ILE A 7 6.33 -3.89 4.96
N LEU A 8 7.51 -3.34 5.17
CA LEU A 8 7.79 -1.97 4.75
C LEU A 8 9.01 -2.00 3.85
N VAL A 9 8.84 -1.51 2.62
CA VAL A 9 9.92 -1.50 1.62
C VAL A 9 10.45 -0.09 1.49
N HIS A 10 11.77 0.04 1.47
CA HIS A 10 12.46 1.34 1.38
C HIS A 10 13.20 1.45 0.07
N ASP A 11 13.41 2.67 -0.39
CA ASP A 11 14.27 2.92 -1.53
C ASP A 11 15.74 2.90 -1.10
N ARG A 12 16.63 3.24 -2.03
CA ARG A 12 18.07 3.18 -1.78
C ARG A 12 18.55 4.25 -0.80
N ASP A 13 17.73 5.27 -0.58
CA ASP A 13 18.04 6.34 0.38
C ASP A 13 17.42 6.07 1.75
N GLY A 14 16.77 4.94 1.91
CA GLY A 14 16.14 4.57 3.16
C GLY A 14 14.74 5.15 3.37
N GLU A 15 14.14 5.75 2.33
CA GLU A 15 12.80 6.30 2.45
C GLU A 15 11.76 5.21 2.20
N PRO A 16 10.71 5.11 3.03
CA PRO A 16 9.68 4.10 2.80
C PRO A 16 8.88 4.42 1.53
N VAL A 17 8.74 3.41 0.67
CA VAL A 17 8.07 3.59 -0.61
C VAL A 17 6.88 2.67 -0.79
N LEU A 18 6.80 1.59 -0.02
CA LEU A 18 5.71 0.63 -0.16
C LEU A 18 5.39 0.00 1.19
N ILE A 19 4.11 -0.08 1.50
CA ILE A 19 3.61 -0.83 2.65
C ILE A 19 2.85 -2.03 2.12
N VAL A 20 3.15 -3.21 2.65
CA VAL A 20 2.36 -4.41 2.38
C VAL A 20 1.62 -4.77 3.66
N GLU A 21 0.30 -4.80 3.56
CA GLU A 21 -0.57 -5.19 4.66
C GLU A 21 -1.08 -6.59 4.39
N CYS A 22 -0.72 -7.55 5.25
CA CYS A 22 -1.11 -8.93 5.09
C CYS A 22 -2.25 -9.26 6.04
N LYS A 23 -3.28 -9.91 5.52
CA LYS A 23 -4.43 -10.38 6.29
C LYS A 23 -4.47 -11.89 6.25
N ALA A 24 -5.09 -12.49 7.25
CA ALA A 24 -5.27 -13.94 7.27
C ALA A 24 -6.13 -14.38 6.06
N PRO A 25 -5.91 -15.60 5.54
CA PRO A 25 -6.64 -16.05 4.34
C PRO A 25 -8.15 -15.99 4.46
N GLN A 26 -8.69 -16.17 5.67
CA GLN A 26 -10.12 -16.14 5.90
C GLN A 26 -10.69 -14.73 5.97
N VAL A 27 -9.85 -13.71 6.03
CA VAL A 27 -10.31 -12.32 6.06
C VAL A 27 -10.60 -11.87 4.63
N LYS A 28 -11.85 -11.47 4.38
CA LYS A 28 -12.25 -10.98 3.08
C LYS A 28 -11.81 -9.52 2.94
N ILE A 29 -11.12 -9.22 1.85
CA ILE A 29 -10.70 -7.85 1.59
C ILE A 29 -11.79 -7.18 0.77
N THR A 30 -12.72 -6.51 1.47
CA THR A 30 -13.79 -5.76 0.86
C THR A 30 -13.33 -4.34 0.54
N GLN A 31 -14.13 -3.62 -0.21
CA GLN A 31 -13.85 -2.20 -0.49
C GLN A 31 -13.73 -1.42 0.83
N GLU A 32 -14.60 -1.72 1.79
CA GLU A 32 -14.58 -1.03 3.07
C GLU A 32 -13.28 -1.29 3.83
N VAL A 33 -12.81 -2.52 3.84
CA VAL A 33 -11.55 -2.87 4.49
C VAL A 33 -10.39 -2.16 3.81
N PHE A 34 -10.40 -2.15 2.47
CA PHE A 34 -9.35 -1.49 1.71
C PHE A 34 -9.34 0.01 1.99
N ASP A 35 -10.52 0.64 2.02
CA ASP A 35 -10.63 2.08 2.29
C ASP A 35 -10.09 2.43 3.66
N GLN A 36 -10.33 1.61 4.66
CA GLN A 36 -9.79 1.85 6.00
C GLN A 36 -8.28 1.79 6.00
N ILE A 37 -7.72 0.81 5.30
CA ILE A 37 -6.27 0.64 5.25
C ILE A 37 -5.62 1.79 4.50
N ILE A 38 -6.20 2.21 3.39
CA ILE A 38 -5.59 3.28 2.60
C ILE A 38 -5.69 4.63 3.31
N ASN A 39 -6.78 4.88 4.03
CA ASN A 39 -6.89 6.09 4.84
C ASN A 39 -5.80 6.12 5.90
N TYR A 40 -5.54 4.99 6.51
CA TYR A 40 -4.50 4.88 7.49
C TYR A 40 -3.13 5.12 6.85
N ASN A 41 -2.94 4.61 5.64
CA ASN A 41 -1.70 4.78 4.89
C ASN A 41 -1.39 6.25 4.59
N PHE A 42 -2.41 7.08 4.41
CA PHE A 42 -2.18 8.51 4.18
C PHE A 42 -1.41 9.14 5.33
N SER A 43 -1.58 8.64 6.54
CA SER A 43 -0.87 9.16 7.70
C SER A 43 0.62 8.88 7.63
N TYR A 44 1.03 7.81 6.96
CA TYR A 44 2.44 7.47 6.80
C TYR A 44 3.09 8.18 5.62
N GLY A 45 2.30 8.65 4.67
CA GLY A 45 2.83 9.33 3.49
C GLY A 45 3.60 8.44 2.54
N VAL A 46 3.27 7.14 2.51
CA VAL A 46 3.98 6.19 1.66
C VAL A 46 3.24 6.07 0.32
N PRO A 47 3.95 6.17 -0.82
CA PRO A 47 3.29 6.27 -2.12
C PRO A 47 2.64 5.00 -2.65
N TYR A 48 3.03 3.82 -2.16
CA TYR A 48 2.45 2.57 -2.66
C TYR A 48 1.95 1.72 -1.51
N LEU A 49 0.84 1.04 -1.77
CA LEU A 49 0.20 0.14 -0.79
C LEU A 49 -0.23 -1.13 -1.47
N VAL A 50 0.06 -2.26 -0.84
CA VAL A 50 -0.47 -3.56 -1.25
C VAL A 50 -1.21 -4.15 -0.07
N VAL A 51 -2.41 -4.65 -0.30
CA VAL A 51 -3.19 -5.38 0.70
C VAL A 51 -3.46 -6.76 0.16
N THR A 52 -3.14 -7.78 0.94
CA THR A 52 -3.29 -9.15 0.48
C THR A 52 -3.75 -10.06 1.63
N ASN A 53 -4.53 -11.07 1.31
CA ASN A 53 -4.85 -12.16 2.23
C ASN A 53 -4.28 -13.50 1.75
N GLY A 54 -3.37 -13.45 0.76
CA GLY A 54 -2.80 -14.65 0.17
C GLY A 54 -3.59 -15.20 -1.00
N ILE A 55 -4.85 -14.80 -1.13
CA ILE A 55 -5.74 -15.25 -2.19
C ILE A 55 -6.11 -14.07 -3.09
N THR A 56 -6.48 -12.96 -2.48
CA THR A 56 -6.86 -11.74 -3.17
C THR A 56 -5.85 -10.66 -2.85
N HIS A 57 -5.44 -9.90 -3.87
CA HIS A 57 -4.44 -8.85 -3.73
C HIS A 57 -4.94 -7.57 -4.36
N PHE A 58 -4.70 -6.46 -3.67
CA PHE A 58 -4.98 -5.12 -4.21
C PHE A 58 -3.72 -4.28 -4.08
N ALA A 59 -3.45 -3.51 -5.11
CA ALA A 59 -2.32 -2.58 -5.11
C ALA A 59 -2.84 -1.19 -5.46
N ALA A 60 -2.27 -0.17 -4.84
CA ALA A 60 -2.66 1.21 -5.08
C ALA A 60 -1.45 2.12 -5.03
N ARG A 61 -1.51 3.16 -5.84
CA ARG A 61 -0.58 4.28 -5.75
C ARG A 61 -1.34 5.45 -5.14
N THR A 62 -0.75 6.07 -4.12
CA THR A 62 -1.41 7.15 -3.39
C THR A 62 -0.85 8.49 -3.78
N ASP A 63 -1.71 9.50 -3.80
CA ASP A 63 -1.32 10.89 -3.92
C ASP A 63 -1.58 11.51 -2.55
N ILE A 64 -0.53 11.66 -1.77
CA ILE A 64 -0.66 12.08 -0.37
C ILE A 64 -1.21 13.50 -0.29
N ALA A 65 -0.74 14.39 -1.15
CA ALA A 65 -1.16 15.78 -1.12
C ALA A 65 -2.65 15.93 -1.37
N LYS A 66 -3.20 15.13 -2.29
CA LYS A 66 -4.61 15.19 -2.64
C LYS A 66 -5.48 14.22 -1.84
N ARG A 67 -4.87 13.37 -1.03
CA ARG A 67 -5.54 12.31 -0.28
C ARG A 67 -6.41 11.46 -1.19
N SER A 68 -5.84 11.10 -2.32
CA SER A 68 -6.49 10.26 -3.32
C SER A 68 -5.61 9.07 -3.66
N PHE A 69 -6.17 8.09 -4.36
CA PHE A 69 -5.41 6.92 -4.75
C PHE A 69 -5.92 6.38 -6.07
N GLU A 70 -5.08 5.58 -6.70
CA GLU A 70 -5.37 4.91 -7.95
C GLU A 70 -5.12 3.42 -7.75
N LEU A 71 -6.14 2.60 -8.04
CA LEU A 71 -5.95 1.15 -8.01
C LEU A 71 -5.11 0.74 -9.22
N LEU A 72 -4.20 -0.17 -8.98
CA LEU A 72 -3.32 -0.69 -10.01
C LEU A 72 -3.76 -2.08 -10.43
N ASP A 73 -3.52 -2.43 -11.70
CA ASP A 73 -3.89 -3.74 -12.22
C ASP A 73 -3.00 -4.85 -11.70
N SER A 74 -1.80 -4.50 -11.28
CA SER A 74 -0.85 -5.48 -10.76
C SER A 74 0.08 -4.81 -9.78
N ILE A 75 0.77 -5.63 -8.99
CA ILE A 75 1.77 -5.12 -8.06
C ILE A 75 2.98 -4.65 -8.88
N PRO A 76 3.37 -3.37 -8.78
CA PRO A 76 4.51 -2.87 -9.55
C PRO A 76 5.82 -3.45 -9.05
N ASP A 77 6.80 -3.53 -9.93
CA ASP A 77 8.12 -4.00 -9.55
C ASP A 77 8.86 -2.90 -8.78
N TYR A 78 9.97 -3.30 -8.16
CA TYR A 78 10.74 -2.40 -7.32
C TYR A 78 11.25 -1.17 -8.07
N GLU A 79 11.73 -1.37 -9.31
CA GLU A 79 12.25 -0.25 -10.09
C GLU A 79 11.18 0.79 -10.38
N THR A 80 9.97 0.35 -10.69
CA THR A 80 8.85 1.26 -10.92
C THR A 80 8.54 2.06 -9.64
N ILE A 81 8.53 1.36 -8.51
CA ILE A 81 8.20 1.98 -7.23
C ILE A 81 9.21 3.04 -6.85
N ILE A 82 10.49 2.75 -6.97
CA ILE A 82 11.53 3.69 -6.52
C ILE A 82 11.72 4.87 -7.46
N ARG A 83 11.30 4.76 -8.72
CA ARG A 83 11.37 5.90 -9.64
C ARG A 83 10.43 7.01 -9.23
N ARG A 84 9.30 6.67 -8.63
CA ARG A 84 8.27 7.63 -8.22
C ARG A 84 7.83 8.51 -9.38
N GLU A 85 7.63 7.89 -10.53
CA GLU A 85 7.19 8.61 -11.70
C GLU A 85 5.83 9.25 -11.44
N PRO A 86 5.64 10.53 -11.84
CA PRO A 86 4.36 11.21 -11.64
C PRO A 86 3.25 10.62 -12.50
#